data_f8a6b38150459688ba1ee8efb65eb282
#
_entry.id   f8a6b38150459688ba1ee8efb65eb282
#
_cell.length_a   1.000
_cell.length_b   1.000
_cell.length_c   1.000
_cell.angle_alpha   90.00
_cell.angle_beta   90.00
_cell.angle_gamma   90.00
#
_symmetry.space_group_name_H-M   'P 1'
#
loop_
_entity.id
_entity.type
_entity.pdbx_description
1 polymer ?
#
loop_
_entity_poly.entity_id
_entity_poly.type
_entity_poly.pdbx_seq_one_letter_code
_entity_poly.pdbx_strand_id
1 'polypeptide(L)'
;VLGKAGVKVAFHTDDWITDSRLFFRSAALAVRAGMSREGALRALTLSGAEMLDLQDRIGSLEPGKDADFIILSGDPLSVYTKVLETWVEGVKVFDRTDPKDYLHAVGGYGAGNDQEPYFCCFDHGGEQ
;
A
#
# COMPACT_ATOMS: atom_id res chain seq x y z
N VAL A 1 -5.50 -10.40 18.29
CA VAL A 1 -5.07 -11.71 18.81
C VAL A 1 -3.63 -11.99 18.37
N LEU A 2 -3.32 -12.01 17.05
CA LEU A 2 -1.99 -12.36 16.53
C LEU A 2 -0.87 -11.43 17.03
N GLY A 3 -1.06 -10.12 17.00
CA GLY A 3 -0.05 -9.18 17.50
C GLY A 3 0.24 -9.31 19.00
N LYS A 4 -0.77 -9.65 19.82
CA LYS A 4 -0.57 -9.93 21.25
C LYS A 4 0.20 -11.25 21.50
N ALA A 5 0.17 -12.15 20.55
CA ALA A 5 0.92 -13.43 20.60
C ALA A 5 2.36 -13.29 20.05
N GLY A 6 2.81 -12.08 19.73
CA GLY A 6 4.15 -11.84 19.18
C GLY A 6 4.32 -12.26 17.71
N VAL A 7 3.23 -12.59 17.03
CA VAL A 7 3.27 -12.96 15.61
C VAL A 7 3.51 -11.71 14.76
N LYS A 8 4.50 -11.75 13.89
CA LYS A 8 4.76 -10.70 12.90
C LYS A 8 3.63 -10.71 11.88
N VAL A 9 3.06 -9.53 11.61
CA VAL A 9 1.95 -9.34 10.67
C VAL A 9 2.36 -8.30 9.63
N ALA A 10 2.06 -8.56 8.37
CA ALA A 10 2.11 -7.58 7.29
C ALA A 10 0.77 -7.58 6.54
N PHE A 11 0.40 -6.43 5.98
CA PHE A 11 -0.78 -6.32 5.14
C PHE A 11 -0.37 -6.34 3.66
N HIS A 12 -1.24 -6.89 2.84
CA HIS A 12 -1.21 -6.75 1.39
C HIS A 12 -2.66 -6.71 0.86
N THR A 13 -2.84 -6.34 -0.38
CA THR A 13 -4.16 -6.21 -1.00
C THR A 13 -4.47 -7.37 -1.94
N ASP A 14 -3.46 -8.03 -2.49
CA ASP A 14 -3.60 -8.98 -3.60
C ASP A 14 -4.35 -8.36 -4.79
N ASP A 15 -4.16 -7.11 -4.95
CA ASP A 15 -4.67 -6.06 -5.84
C ASP A 15 -6.11 -6.27 -6.36
N TRP A 16 -6.39 -7.35 -7.07
CA TRP A 16 -7.72 -7.69 -7.59
C TRP A 16 -8.71 -8.14 -6.52
N ILE A 17 -8.23 -8.62 -5.39
CA ILE A 17 -9.07 -9.04 -4.27
C ILE A 17 -9.50 -7.83 -3.46
N THR A 18 -8.56 -6.91 -3.23
CA THR A 18 -8.82 -5.63 -2.55
C THR A 18 -8.10 -4.54 -3.31
N ASP A 19 -8.81 -3.55 -3.78
CA ASP A 19 -8.24 -2.39 -4.45
C ASP A 19 -7.11 -1.77 -3.61
N SER A 20 -5.93 -1.58 -4.22
CA SER A 20 -4.73 -1.01 -3.56
C SER A 20 -5.01 0.35 -2.92
N ARG A 21 -5.98 1.12 -3.43
CA ARG A 21 -6.44 2.37 -2.83
C ARG A 21 -7.05 2.20 -1.44
N LEU A 22 -7.43 0.97 -1.09
CA LEU A 22 -8.01 0.62 0.22
C LEU A 22 -6.98 0.03 1.18
N PHE A 23 -5.69 0.02 0.83
CA PHE A 23 -4.63 -0.59 1.62
C PHE A 23 -4.60 -0.11 3.07
N PHE A 24 -4.65 1.19 3.30
CA PHE A 24 -4.70 1.77 4.65
C PHE A 24 -5.95 1.39 5.44
N ARG A 25 -7.07 1.14 4.73
CA ARG A 25 -8.31 0.70 5.36
C ARG A 25 -8.14 -0.64 6.08
N SER A 26 -7.36 -1.56 5.54
CA SER A 26 -7.06 -2.85 6.19
C SER A 26 -6.40 -2.66 7.54
N ALA A 27 -5.42 -1.75 7.63
CA ALA A 27 -4.77 -1.39 8.88
C ALA A 27 -5.73 -0.69 9.87
N ALA A 28 -6.56 0.23 9.38
CA ALA A 28 -7.56 0.91 10.22
C ALA A 28 -8.57 -0.08 10.83
N LEU A 29 -9.02 -1.06 10.05
CA LEU A 29 -9.91 -2.14 10.53
C LEU A 29 -9.21 -3.03 11.56
N ALA A 30 -7.93 -3.34 11.38
CA ALA A 30 -7.15 -4.12 12.34
C ALA A 30 -6.98 -3.37 13.67
N VAL A 31 -6.76 -2.05 13.64
CA VAL A 31 -6.73 -1.22 14.85
C VAL A 31 -8.09 -1.23 15.55
N ARG A 32 -9.19 -1.09 14.81
CA ARG A 32 -10.54 -1.20 15.37
C ARG A 32 -10.79 -2.57 16.00
N ALA A 33 -10.19 -3.63 15.46
CA ALA A 33 -10.25 -4.99 16.01
C ALA A 33 -9.28 -5.24 17.18
N GLY A 34 -8.55 -4.23 17.65
CA GLY A 34 -7.68 -4.29 18.83
C GLY A 34 -6.19 -4.47 18.54
N MET A 35 -5.73 -4.28 17.31
CA MET A 35 -4.32 -4.12 17.00
C MET A 35 -3.83 -2.75 17.50
N SER A 36 -2.58 -2.68 17.98
CA SER A 36 -2.00 -1.38 18.32
C SER A 36 -1.82 -0.53 17.06
N ARG A 37 -1.96 0.78 17.19
CA ARG A 37 -1.72 1.70 16.09
C ARG A 37 -0.32 1.57 15.51
N GLU A 38 0.69 1.50 16.38
CA GLU A 38 2.07 1.30 15.98
C GLU A 38 2.26 -0.03 15.23
N GLY A 39 1.69 -1.12 15.74
CA GLY A 39 1.72 -2.42 15.09
C GLY A 39 1.06 -2.41 13.72
N ALA A 40 -0.04 -1.67 13.55
CA ALA A 40 -0.72 -1.55 12.27
C ALA A 40 0.10 -0.74 11.24
N LEU A 41 0.74 0.37 11.67
CA LEU A 41 1.62 1.14 10.81
C LEU A 41 2.86 0.33 10.41
N ARG A 42 3.46 -0.38 11.36
CA ARG A 42 4.57 -1.27 11.08
C ARG A 42 4.18 -2.41 10.11
N ALA A 43 2.97 -2.94 10.22
CA ALA A 43 2.44 -3.97 9.34
C ALA A 43 2.19 -3.49 7.90
N LEU A 44 1.98 -2.18 7.70
CA LEU A 44 1.91 -1.55 6.38
C LEU A 44 3.28 -1.33 5.74
N THR A 45 4.37 -1.39 6.49
CA THR A 45 5.71 -0.95 6.06
C THR A 45 6.78 -1.98 6.42
N LEU A 46 7.48 -1.75 7.52
CA LEU A 46 8.69 -2.48 7.92
C LEU A 46 8.48 -3.98 8.13
N SER A 47 7.30 -4.41 8.62
CA SER A 47 7.06 -5.85 8.84
C SER A 47 7.10 -6.66 7.55
N GLY A 48 6.60 -6.10 6.44
CA GLY A 48 6.69 -6.73 5.13
C GLY A 48 8.14 -6.82 4.64
N ALA A 49 8.91 -5.74 4.79
CA ALA A 49 10.33 -5.71 4.46
C ALA A 49 11.12 -6.76 5.25
N GLU A 50 10.85 -6.88 6.56
CA GLU A 50 11.49 -7.88 7.42
C GLU A 50 11.12 -9.34 7.06
N MET A 51 9.91 -9.58 6.54
CA MET A 51 9.51 -10.92 6.09
C MET A 51 10.21 -11.33 4.80
N LEU A 52 10.65 -10.35 4.02
CA LEU A 52 11.34 -10.54 2.74
C LEU A 52 12.86 -10.39 2.85
N ASP A 53 13.40 -10.20 4.06
CA ASP A 53 14.82 -9.90 4.32
C ASP A 53 15.32 -8.62 3.59
N LEU A 54 14.43 -7.63 3.42
CA LEU A 54 14.70 -6.36 2.73
C LEU A 54 14.75 -5.15 3.69
N GLN A 55 14.68 -5.37 5.01
CA GLN A 55 14.60 -4.30 6.01
C GLN A 55 15.82 -3.35 6.02
N ASP A 56 16.94 -3.77 5.47
CA ASP A 56 18.15 -2.92 5.37
C ASP A 56 18.08 -1.95 4.19
N ARG A 57 17.11 -2.15 3.27
CA ARG A 57 16.90 -1.31 2.10
C ARG A 57 15.62 -0.49 2.17
N ILE A 58 14.50 -1.10 2.60
CA ILE A 58 13.15 -0.53 2.51
C ILE A 58 12.37 -0.70 3.82
N GLY A 59 11.17 -0.16 3.87
CA GLY A 59 10.21 -0.33 4.96
C GLY A 59 10.31 0.70 6.08
N SER A 60 11.35 1.54 6.08
CA SER A 60 11.50 2.68 7.00
C SER A 60 12.31 3.80 6.36
N LEU A 61 12.12 5.02 6.84
CA LEU A 61 12.89 6.19 6.42
C LEU A 61 14.10 6.36 7.33
N GLU A 62 15.23 5.81 6.90
CA GLU A 62 16.51 5.88 7.60
C GLU A 62 17.64 6.18 6.62
N PRO A 63 18.72 6.87 7.06
CA PRO A 63 19.87 7.12 6.20
C PRO A 63 20.44 5.82 5.64
N GLY A 64 20.64 5.76 4.33
CA GLY A 64 21.20 4.60 3.63
C GLY A 64 20.17 3.64 3.07
N LYS A 65 18.87 3.85 3.34
CA LYS A 65 17.79 3.09 2.70
C LYS A 65 17.27 3.79 1.46
N ASP A 66 16.55 3.03 0.65
CA ASP A 66 15.83 3.56 -0.50
C ASP A 66 14.81 4.61 -0.03
N ALA A 67 14.71 5.70 -0.78
CA ALA A 67 13.80 6.80 -0.44
C ALA A 67 12.39 6.51 -0.99
N ASP A 68 11.77 5.44 -0.46
CA ASP A 68 10.41 5.01 -0.77
C ASP A 68 9.46 5.56 0.30
N PHE A 69 8.66 6.55 -0.05
CA PHE A 69 7.73 7.15 0.89
C PHE A 69 6.52 7.77 0.21
N ILE A 70 5.51 8.05 1.01
CA ILE A 70 4.31 8.76 0.58
C ILE A 70 4.09 9.99 1.46
N ILE A 71 3.54 11.04 0.88
CA ILE A 71 3.06 12.21 1.60
C ILE A 71 1.54 12.13 1.71
N LEU A 72 1.05 12.23 2.92
CA LEU A 72 -0.36 12.12 3.26
C LEU A 72 -0.95 13.46 3.70
N SER A 73 -2.23 13.68 3.45
CA SER A 73 -2.96 14.88 3.90
C SER A 73 -3.29 14.85 5.40
N GLY A 74 -3.06 13.74 6.08
CA GLY A 74 -3.38 13.59 7.51
C GLY A 74 -3.04 12.19 8.03
N ASP A 75 -3.76 11.76 9.05
CA ASP A 75 -3.58 10.46 9.69
C ASP A 75 -3.78 9.30 8.71
N PRO A 76 -2.78 8.40 8.51
CA PRO A 76 -2.88 7.27 7.59
C PRO A 76 -4.05 6.31 7.88
N LEU A 77 -4.54 6.27 9.11
CA LEU A 77 -5.67 5.39 9.49
C LEU A 77 -7.04 6.07 9.38
N SER A 78 -7.08 7.33 8.95
CA SER A 78 -8.32 8.06 8.70
C SER A 78 -8.81 7.84 7.28
N VAL A 79 -10.10 7.57 7.11
CA VAL A 79 -10.76 7.44 5.80
C VAL A 79 -10.79 8.74 5.00
N TYR A 80 -10.55 9.88 5.64
CA TYR A 80 -10.49 11.19 4.99
C TYR A 80 -9.10 11.52 4.46
N THR A 81 -8.07 10.78 4.87
CA THR A 81 -6.70 11.02 4.45
C THR A 81 -6.51 10.60 2.98
N LYS A 82 -5.80 11.44 2.26
CA LYS A 82 -5.46 11.25 0.85
C LYS A 82 -3.96 11.13 0.70
N VAL A 83 -3.52 10.28 -0.21
CA VAL A 83 -2.15 10.32 -0.71
C VAL A 83 -2.00 11.58 -1.56
N LEU A 84 -1.04 12.41 -1.23
CA LEU A 84 -0.70 13.64 -1.96
C LEU A 84 0.42 13.37 -2.97
N GLU A 85 1.44 12.66 -2.56
CA GLU A 85 2.59 12.29 -3.38
C GLU A 85 3.06 10.88 -3.05
N THR A 86 3.63 10.19 -4.05
CA THR A 86 4.35 8.93 -3.88
C THR A 86 5.74 9.07 -4.47
N TRP A 87 6.73 8.62 -3.72
CA TRP A 87 8.14 8.66 -4.09
C TRP A 87 8.71 7.24 -4.04
N VAL A 88 9.45 6.87 -5.07
CA VAL A 88 10.13 5.57 -5.20
C VAL A 88 11.59 5.85 -5.56
N GLU A 89 12.50 5.31 -4.78
CA GLU A 89 13.96 5.53 -4.94
C GLU A 89 14.33 7.03 -5.07
N GLY A 90 13.60 7.88 -4.33
CA GLY A 90 13.80 9.33 -4.36
C GLY A 90 13.23 10.05 -5.58
N VAL A 91 12.52 9.35 -6.46
CA VAL A 91 11.83 9.94 -7.61
C VAL A 91 10.33 10.04 -7.33
N LYS A 92 9.75 11.23 -7.56
CA LYS A 92 8.30 11.39 -7.45
C LYS A 92 7.60 10.69 -8.63
N VAL A 93 6.81 9.66 -8.32
CA VAL A 93 6.09 8.84 -9.31
C VAL A 93 4.59 9.12 -9.34
N PHE A 94 4.08 9.86 -8.35
CA PHE A 94 2.69 10.29 -8.28
C PHE A 94 2.61 11.66 -7.64
N ASP A 95 1.83 12.56 -8.25
CA ASP A 95 1.48 13.89 -7.70
C ASP A 95 -0.02 14.11 -7.86
N ARG A 96 -0.73 14.18 -6.74
CA ARG A 96 -2.19 14.35 -6.75
C ARG A 96 -2.65 15.65 -7.43
N THR A 97 -1.77 16.62 -7.59
CA THR A 97 -2.07 17.89 -8.27
C THR A 97 -1.89 17.81 -9.79
N ASP A 98 -1.20 16.77 -10.29
CA ASP A 98 -1.12 16.50 -11.72
C ASP A 98 -2.46 15.92 -12.21
N PRO A 99 -3.10 16.51 -13.23
CA PRO A 99 -4.36 16.01 -13.77
C PRO A 99 -4.30 14.57 -14.27
N LYS A 100 -3.16 14.10 -14.75
CA LYS A 100 -2.99 12.72 -15.21
C LYS A 100 -2.96 11.74 -14.03
N ASP A 101 -2.17 12.06 -13.02
CA ASP A 101 -2.02 11.24 -11.83
C ASP A 101 -3.30 11.24 -10.98
N TYR A 102 -4.03 12.35 -10.99
CA TYR A 102 -5.28 12.48 -10.24
C TYR A 102 -6.31 11.40 -10.58
N LEU A 103 -6.36 10.95 -11.82
CA LEU A 103 -7.25 9.87 -12.25
C LEU A 103 -6.95 8.55 -11.54
N HIS A 104 -5.69 8.22 -11.28
CA HIS A 104 -5.32 7.02 -10.51
C HIS A 104 -5.84 7.09 -9.06
N ALA A 105 -5.96 8.28 -8.51
CA ALA A 105 -6.42 8.47 -7.13
C ALA A 105 -7.94 8.43 -6.96
N VAL A 106 -8.71 8.82 -7.98
CA VAL A 106 -10.17 8.96 -7.88
C VAL A 106 -10.94 7.95 -8.71
N GLY A 107 -10.28 7.30 -9.66
CA GLY A 107 -10.92 6.42 -10.61
C GLY A 107 -11.74 7.17 -11.65
N GLY A 108 -12.49 6.45 -12.45
CA GLY A 108 -13.36 6.97 -13.50
C GLY A 108 -12.84 6.68 -14.91
N TYR A 109 -13.50 7.27 -15.92
CA TYR A 109 -13.11 7.08 -17.30
C TYR A 109 -11.68 7.57 -17.56
N GLY A 110 -10.83 6.72 -18.13
CA GLY A 110 -9.42 7.01 -18.37
C GLY A 110 -8.48 6.66 -17.21
N ALA A 111 -9.01 6.28 -16.03
CA ALA A 111 -8.20 5.84 -14.92
C ALA A 111 -7.84 4.37 -15.07
N GLY A 112 -6.57 4.09 -15.31
CA GLY A 112 -6.06 2.71 -15.38
C GLY A 112 -6.61 1.91 -16.58
N ASN A 113 -7.02 2.57 -17.65
CA ASN A 113 -7.55 1.91 -18.85
C ASN A 113 -6.55 1.02 -19.56
N ASP A 114 -5.27 1.18 -19.28
CA ASP A 114 -4.20 0.39 -19.86
C ASP A 114 -3.87 -0.85 -19.00
N GLN A 115 -4.53 -1.00 -17.88
CA GLN A 115 -4.41 -2.19 -17.05
C GLN A 115 -5.41 -3.23 -17.54
N GLU A 116 -4.91 -4.19 -18.31
CA GLU A 116 -5.67 -5.42 -18.52
C GLU A 116 -5.99 -6.05 -17.16
N PRO A 117 -7.21 -6.56 -16.94
CA PRO A 117 -7.55 -7.23 -15.70
C PRO A 117 -6.74 -8.54 -15.59
N TYR A 118 -5.60 -8.46 -14.90
CA TYR A 118 -4.86 -9.64 -14.49
C TYR A 118 -5.61 -10.31 -13.34
N PHE A 119 -6.43 -11.28 -13.66
CA PHE A 119 -6.93 -12.20 -12.65
C PHE A 119 -5.82 -13.22 -12.36
N CYS A 120 -5.18 -13.16 -11.21
CA CYS A 120 -4.11 -14.10 -10.83
C CYS A 120 -4.58 -15.57 -10.82
N CYS A 121 -5.88 -15.81 -10.83
CA CYS A 121 -6.52 -17.12 -10.86
C CYS A 121 -7.23 -17.40 -12.18
N PHE A 122 -7.10 -16.57 -13.20
CA PHE A 122 -7.65 -16.83 -14.51
C PHE A 122 -6.66 -17.73 -15.25
N ASP A 123 -7.02 -19.01 -15.37
CA ASP A 123 -6.35 -19.95 -16.25
C ASP A 123 -6.52 -19.41 -17.69
N HIS A 124 -5.42 -19.00 -18.30
CA HIS A 124 -5.41 -18.74 -19.74
C HIS A 124 -5.64 -20.10 -20.41
N GLY A 125 -6.91 -20.50 -20.50
CA GLY A 125 -7.33 -21.65 -21.27
C GLY A 125 -6.80 -21.47 -22.66
N GLY A 126 -5.76 -22.22 -22.97
CA GLY A 126 -5.09 -22.17 -24.26
C GLY A 126 -6.09 -22.35 -25.37
N GLU A 127 -6.12 -21.41 -26.28
CA GLU A 127 -6.62 -21.64 -27.62
C GLU A 127 -5.82 -22.78 -28.24
N GLN A 128 -6.50 -23.89 -28.52
CA GLN A 128 -6.02 -24.92 -29.42
C GLN A 128 -6.35 -24.53 -30.85
#